data_dba5696cf0848b9c743c25f3ccdf0265
#
_entry.id   dba5696cf0848b9c743c25f3ccdf0265
#
_cell.length_a   1.000
_cell.length_b   1.000
_cell.length_c   1.000
_cell.angle_alpha   90.00
_cell.angle_beta   90.00
_cell.angle_gamma   90.00
#
_symmetry.space_group_name_H-M   'P 1'
#
loop_
_entity.id
_entity.type
_entity.pdbx_description
1 polymer ?
#
loop_
_entity_poly.entity_id
_entity_poly.type
_entity_poly.pdbx_seq_one_letter_code
_entity_poly.pdbx_strand_id
1 'polypeptide(L)'
;REGKTKPFFDNKIQLDLNCLWVSALISAEQVLPNNNFLKDAETYYKNLEKIFFNKEKLQHTILKTEVFLEDYAYSIAMLLDLYDQTLKLNYLFKAKELCQKTYDLFYIKEKSIFQKNIAANNDLFHRPIDVSDGNIPNGNSIMLLNFSRLKMKKEAKELSNSLNGYLNIYKSS
;
A
#
# COMPACT_ATOMS: atom_id res chain seq x y z
N ARG A 1 27.10 2.18 -31.19
CA ARG A 1 26.81 2.71 -29.82
C ARG A 1 27.87 2.31 -28.78
N GLU A 2 28.99 1.81 -29.21
CA GLU A 2 30.15 1.52 -28.34
C GLU A 2 30.78 2.85 -27.89
N GLY A 3 30.98 3.01 -26.57
CA GLY A 3 31.60 4.21 -25.99
C GLY A 3 30.69 5.19 -25.25
N LYS A 4 29.36 4.99 -25.21
CA LYS A 4 28.48 5.80 -24.36
C LYS A 4 28.36 5.19 -22.96
N THR A 5 28.49 6.02 -21.93
CA THR A 5 28.21 5.62 -20.54
C THR A 5 26.82 5.03 -20.45
N LYS A 6 26.68 3.80 -19.92
CA LYS A 6 25.38 3.19 -19.71
C LYS A 6 24.57 4.04 -18.70
N PRO A 7 23.28 4.25 -18.91
CA PRO A 7 22.45 4.93 -17.93
C PRO A 7 22.47 4.17 -16.60
N PHE A 8 22.29 4.89 -15.50
CA PHE A 8 22.14 4.28 -14.18
C PHE A 8 20.94 3.32 -14.18
N PHE A 9 21.18 2.11 -13.70
CA PHE A 9 20.14 1.10 -13.53
C PHE A 9 19.70 1.11 -12.05
N ASP A 10 18.46 1.52 -11.78
CA ASP A 10 17.87 1.43 -10.44
C ASP A 10 17.35 0.01 -10.22
N ASN A 11 18.02 -0.72 -9.35
CA ASN A 11 17.71 -2.11 -9.02
C ASN A 11 17.05 -2.26 -7.64
N LYS A 12 16.47 -1.19 -7.10
CA LYS A 12 15.78 -1.25 -5.82
C LYS A 12 14.55 -2.16 -5.89
N ILE A 13 14.43 -3.01 -4.89
CA ILE A 13 13.23 -3.80 -4.67
C ILE A 13 12.34 -3.02 -3.71
N GLN A 14 11.15 -2.62 -4.17
CA GLN A 14 10.19 -1.80 -3.44
C GLN A 14 9.00 -2.64 -2.99
N LEU A 15 8.57 -2.48 -1.74
CA LEU A 15 7.50 -3.29 -1.15
C LEU A 15 6.16 -3.09 -1.85
N ASP A 16 5.75 -1.85 -2.06
CA ASP A 16 4.47 -1.47 -2.68
C ASP A 16 4.28 -2.12 -4.06
N LEU A 17 5.29 -2.02 -4.94
CA LEU A 17 5.25 -2.62 -6.28
C LEU A 17 5.24 -4.15 -6.23
N ASN A 18 5.92 -4.75 -5.27
CA ASN A 18 5.90 -6.21 -5.09
C ASN A 18 4.56 -6.69 -4.52
N CYS A 19 3.87 -5.90 -3.70
CA CYS A 19 2.49 -6.19 -3.28
C CYS A 19 1.54 -6.18 -4.48
N LEU A 20 1.66 -5.21 -5.39
CA LEU A 20 0.90 -5.18 -6.65
C LEU A 20 1.16 -6.41 -7.51
N TRP A 21 2.41 -6.86 -7.59
CA TRP A 21 2.76 -8.09 -8.31
C TRP A 21 2.04 -9.32 -7.74
N VAL A 22 2.02 -9.48 -6.42
CA VAL A 22 1.30 -10.59 -5.77
C VAL A 22 -0.20 -10.50 -6.06
N SER A 23 -0.81 -9.31 -5.97
CA SER A 23 -2.22 -9.09 -6.31
C SER A 23 -2.51 -9.42 -7.79
N ALA A 24 -1.58 -9.10 -8.69
CA ALA A 24 -1.70 -9.45 -10.11
C ALA A 24 -1.67 -10.98 -10.34
N LEU A 25 -0.81 -11.73 -9.63
CA LEU A 25 -0.80 -13.20 -9.71
C LEU A 25 -2.13 -13.79 -9.22
N ILE A 26 -2.70 -13.25 -8.14
CA ILE A 26 -4.01 -13.69 -7.62
C ILE A 26 -5.11 -13.42 -8.68
N SER A 27 -5.10 -12.26 -9.31
CA SER A 27 -6.05 -11.93 -10.37
C SER A 27 -5.86 -12.83 -11.60
N ALA A 28 -4.61 -13.17 -11.94
CA ALA A 28 -4.32 -14.08 -13.04
C ALA A 28 -4.87 -15.50 -12.80
N GLU A 29 -4.81 -16.01 -11.55
CA GLU A 29 -5.39 -17.32 -11.20
C GLU A 29 -6.90 -17.36 -11.47
N GLN A 30 -7.62 -16.24 -11.26
CA GLN A 30 -9.07 -16.17 -11.47
C GLN A 30 -9.46 -16.32 -12.96
N VAL A 31 -8.61 -15.81 -13.87
CA VAL A 31 -8.88 -15.83 -15.32
C VAL A 31 -8.18 -16.98 -16.04
N LEU A 32 -7.07 -17.45 -15.50
CA LEU A 32 -6.23 -18.51 -16.07
C LEU A 32 -5.97 -19.60 -15.02
N PRO A 33 -7.01 -20.33 -14.58
CA PRO A 33 -6.85 -21.34 -13.55
C PRO A 33 -5.91 -22.46 -14.01
N ASN A 34 -5.33 -23.18 -13.05
CA ASN A 34 -4.39 -24.30 -13.26
C ASN A 34 -2.96 -23.92 -13.66
N ASN A 35 -2.58 -22.64 -13.54
CA ASN A 35 -1.20 -22.18 -13.79
C ASN A 35 -0.38 -21.98 -12.52
N ASN A 36 -0.87 -22.40 -11.36
CA ASN A 36 -0.23 -22.27 -10.05
C ASN A 36 0.05 -20.83 -9.60
N PHE A 37 -0.59 -19.82 -10.19
CA PHE A 37 -0.37 -18.41 -9.84
C PHE A 37 -0.68 -18.13 -8.36
N LEU A 38 -1.72 -18.76 -7.80
CA LEU A 38 -2.03 -18.60 -6.37
C LEU A 38 -0.92 -19.16 -5.47
N LYS A 39 -0.34 -20.30 -5.83
CA LYS A 39 0.79 -20.89 -5.11
C LYS A 39 2.03 -20.00 -5.20
N ASP A 40 2.27 -19.43 -6.37
CA ASP A 40 3.36 -18.48 -6.57
C ASP A 40 3.12 -17.21 -5.76
N ALA A 41 1.90 -16.64 -5.76
CA ALA A 41 1.52 -15.51 -4.94
C ALA A 41 1.78 -15.75 -3.44
N GLU A 42 1.37 -16.90 -2.90
CA GLU A 42 1.65 -17.25 -1.49
C GLU A 42 3.17 -17.40 -1.22
N THR A 43 3.94 -17.90 -2.19
CA THR A 43 5.38 -18.04 -2.06
C THR A 43 6.07 -16.67 -2.07
N TYR A 44 5.68 -15.79 -3.00
CA TYR A 44 6.16 -14.40 -3.04
C TYR A 44 5.80 -13.65 -1.76
N TYR A 45 4.58 -13.74 -1.30
CA TYR A 45 4.17 -13.12 -0.03
C TYR A 45 5.06 -13.55 1.14
N LYS A 46 5.33 -14.86 1.30
CA LYS A 46 6.21 -15.35 2.38
C LYS A 46 7.63 -14.78 2.31
N ASN A 47 8.13 -14.53 1.11
CA ASN A 47 9.43 -13.90 0.91
C ASN A 47 9.38 -12.40 1.26
N LEU A 48 8.33 -11.68 0.81
CA LEU A 48 8.11 -10.28 1.18
C LEU A 48 7.98 -10.11 2.69
N GLU A 49 7.24 -11.01 3.33
CA GLU A 49 7.07 -11.00 4.78
C GLU A 49 8.41 -11.09 5.53
N LYS A 50 9.29 -12.00 5.12
CA LYS A 50 10.62 -12.18 5.72
C LYS A 50 11.53 -10.97 5.54
N ILE A 51 11.41 -10.28 4.40
CA ILE A 51 12.31 -9.20 4.00
C ILE A 51 11.84 -7.85 4.54
N PHE A 52 10.56 -7.55 4.38
CA PHE A 52 10.01 -6.20 4.57
C PHE A 52 9.16 -6.03 5.82
N PHE A 53 8.61 -7.12 6.40
CA PHE A 53 7.72 -7.04 7.55
C PHE A 53 8.51 -7.19 8.85
N ASN A 54 9.07 -6.09 9.31
CA ASN A 54 9.71 -6.03 10.62
C ASN A 54 8.64 -6.00 11.72
N LYS A 55 8.96 -6.44 12.95
CA LYS A 55 8.04 -6.44 14.11
C LYS A 55 7.45 -5.06 14.38
N GLU A 56 8.22 -3.99 14.21
CA GLU A 56 7.80 -2.64 14.54
C GLU A 56 7.11 -1.93 13.36
N LYS A 57 7.69 -2.00 12.16
CA LYS A 57 7.19 -1.31 10.96
C LYS A 57 7.59 -2.02 9.68
N LEU A 58 6.88 -1.73 8.60
CA LEU A 58 7.28 -2.12 7.25
C LEU A 58 8.53 -1.35 6.80
N GLN A 59 9.17 -1.81 5.75
CA GLN A 59 10.28 -1.13 5.08
C GLN A 59 9.94 -0.93 3.60
N HIS A 60 10.20 0.25 3.04
CA HIS A 60 9.96 0.50 1.62
C HIS A 60 10.94 -0.26 0.73
N THR A 61 12.23 -0.25 1.10
CA THR A 61 13.30 -0.97 0.38
C THR A 61 14.19 -1.73 1.36
N ILE A 62 14.95 -2.70 0.85
CA ILE A 62 15.88 -3.51 1.67
C ILE A 62 16.95 -2.64 2.36
N LEU A 63 17.35 -1.52 1.72
CA LEU A 63 18.48 -0.70 2.16
C LEU A 63 18.06 0.51 3.02
N LYS A 64 16.78 0.84 3.07
CA LYS A 64 16.28 2.04 3.76
C LYS A 64 15.15 1.72 4.71
N THR A 65 15.20 2.36 5.88
CA THR A 65 14.16 2.25 6.92
C THR A 65 12.97 3.20 6.69
N GLU A 66 13.02 4.02 5.65
CA GLU A 66 11.90 4.85 5.22
C GLU A 66 10.71 3.96 4.87
N VAL A 67 9.51 4.46 5.12
CA VAL A 67 8.25 3.79 4.77
C VAL A 67 7.22 4.85 4.38
N PHE A 68 6.39 4.50 3.42
CA PHE A 68 5.35 5.36 2.87
C PHE A 68 3.97 4.76 3.12
N LEU A 69 2.95 5.59 3.00
CA LEU A 69 1.55 5.15 3.10
C LEU A 69 1.25 4.01 2.11
N GLU A 70 1.80 4.09 0.90
CA GLU A 70 1.64 3.12 -0.18
C GLU A 70 2.12 1.72 0.25
N ASP A 71 3.23 1.63 1.00
CA ASP A 71 3.73 0.33 1.51
C ASP A 71 2.70 -0.38 2.38
N TYR A 72 2.04 0.37 3.26
CA TYR A 72 0.97 -0.18 4.10
C TYR A 72 -0.31 -0.45 3.32
N ALA A 73 -0.76 0.51 2.52
CA ALA A 73 -2.01 0.42 1.78
C ALA A 73 -2.02 -0.77 0.82
N TYR A 74 -0.94 -0.96 0.05
CA TYR A 74 -0.80 -2.10 -0.87
C TYR A 74 -0.53 -3.42 -0.15
N SER A 75 0.19 -3.43 0.98
CA SER A 75 0.33 -4.64 1.80
C SER A 75 -1.01 -5.12 2.37
N ILE A 76 -1.87 -4.21 2.82
CA ILE A 76 -3.22 -4.53 3.29
C ILE A 76 -4.07 -5.08 2.12
N ALA A 77 -4.05 -4.41 0.96
CA ALA A 77 -4.79 -4.86 -0.23
C ALA A 77 -4.37 -6.27 -0.65
N MET A 78 -3.07 -6.53 -0.78
CA MET A 78 -2.51 -7.85 -1.09
C MET A 78 -2.94 -8.92 -0.09
N LEU A 79 -2.91 -8.63 1.22
CA LEU A 79 -3.34 -9.57 2.24
C LEU A 79 -4.85 -9.88 2.15
N LEU A 80 -5.66 -8.88 1.81
CA LEU A 80 -7.09 -9.08 1.57
C LEU A 80 -7.33 -9.91 0.30
N ASP A 81 -6.54 -9.70 -0.77
CA ASP A 81 -6.61 -10.52 -1.98
C ASP A 81 -6.27 -11.99 -1.68
N LEU A 82 -5.20 -12.24 -0.91
CA LEU A 82 -4.85 -13.58 -0.43
C LEU A 82 -5.96 -14.18 0.43
N TYR A 83 -6.58 -13.39 1.31
CA TYR A 83 -7.69 -13.87 2.12
C TYR A 83 -8.91 -14.25 1.28
N ASP A 84 -9.30 -13.41 0.33
CA ASP A 84 -10.48 -13.64 -0.52
C ASP A 84 -10.33 -14.92 -1.38
N GLN A 85 -9.10 -15.26 -1.78
CA GLN A 85 -8.83 -16.48 -2.57
C GLN A 85 -8.62 -17.73 -1.72
N THR A 86 -8.06 -17.60 -0.52
CA THR A 86 -7.66 -18.78 0.29
C THR A 86 -8.53 -19.02 1.49
N LEU A 87 -9.31 -18.03 1.94
CA LEU A 87 -10.08 -17.98 3.18
C LEU A 87 -9.24 -18.23 4.46
N LYS A 88 -7.92 -18.09 4.35
CA LYS A 88 -7.00 -18.27 5.49
C LYS A 88 -7.06 -17.02 6.39
N LEU A 89 -7.61 -17.16 7.58
CA LEU A 89 -7.86 -16.07 8.53
C LEU A 89 -6.59 -15.30 8.96
N ASN A 90 -5.42 -15.93 8.91
CA ASN A 90 -4.16 -15.26 9.22
C ASN A 90 -3.90 -14.03 8.33
N TYR A 91 -4.27 -14.07 7.06
CA TYR A 91 -4.16 -12.93 6.15
C TYR A 91 -5.10 -11.78 6.57
N LEU A 92 -6.35 -12.11 6.92
CA LEU A 92 -7.31 -11.11 7.39
C LEU A 92 -6.87 -10.46 8.71
N PHE A 93 -6.38 -11.24 9.67
CA PHE A 93 -5.90 -10.70 10.95
C PHE A 93 -4.69 -9.78 10.74
N LYS A 94 -3.76 -10.17 9.87
CA LYS A 94 -2.60 -9.35 9.56
C LYS A 94 -2.99 -8.08 8.80
N ALA A 95 -3.95 -8.13 7.88
CA ALA A 95 -4.48 -6.94 7.22
C ALA A 95 -5.09 -5.94 8.22
N LYS A 96 -5.85 -6.43 9.21
CA LYS A 96 -6.41 -5.59 10.27
C LYS A 96 -5.33 -4.98 11.18
N GLU A 97 -4.30 -5.75 11.53
CA GLU A 97 -3.17 -5.26 12.31
C GLU A 97 -2.44 -4.14 11.57
N LEU A 98 -2.13 -4.34 10.28
CA LEU A 98 -1.50 -3.31 9.45
C LEU A 98 -2.40 -2.08 9.28
N CYS A 99 -3.72 -2.28 9.17
CA CYS A 99 -4.66 -1.17 9.09
C CYS A 99 -4.60 -0.30 10.36
N GLN A 100 -4.55 -0.89 11.56
CA GLN A 100 -4.37 -0.14 12.81
C GLN A 100 -3.02 0.60 12.83
N LYS A 101 -1.93 -0.07 12.46
CA LYS A 101 -0.61 0.58 12.37
C LYS A 101 -0.60 1.74 11.37
N THR A 102 -1.35 1.64 10.27
CA THR A 102 -1.48 2.75 9.30
C THR A 102 -2.13 3.98 9.93
N TYR A 103 -3.16 3.78 10.75
CA TYR A 103 -3.74 4.88 11.53
C TYR A 103 -2.72 5.53 12.46
N ASP A 104 -2.00 4.73 13.22
CA ASP A 104 -1.07 5.23 14.23
C ASP A 104 0.09 6.03 13.61
N LEU A 105 0.50 5.66 12.38
CA LEU A 105 1.67 6.24 11.72
C LEU A 105 1.35 7.41 10.78
N PHE A 106 0.22 7.36 10.08
CA PHE A 106 -0.02 8.24 8.94
C PHE A 106 -1.29 9.09 9.06
N TYR A 107 -2.24 8.76 9.96
CA TYR A 107 -3.53 9.41 9.98
C TYR A 107 -3.48 10.81 10.60
N ILE A 108 -4.03 11.79 9.89
CA ILE A 108 -4.22 13.16 10.37
C ILE A 108 -5.68 13.32 10.79
N LYS A 109 -5.92 13.25 12.09
CA LYS A 109 -7.27 13.23 12.66
C LYS A 109 -8.10 14.46 12.29
N GLU A 110 -7.50 15.64 12.34
CA GLU A 110 -8.15 16.94 12.06
C GLU A 110 -8.60 17.06 10.61
N LYS A 111 -7.98 16.30 9.70
CA LYS A 111 -8.27 16.33 8.27
C LYS A 111 -8.96 15.05 7.78
N SER A 112 -9.08 14.03 8.63
CA SER A 112 -9.63 12.72 8.29
C SER A 112 -9.01 12.10 7.03
N ILE A 113 -7.67 12.20 6.88
CA ILE A 113 -6.90 11.75 5.73
C ILE A 113 -5.52 11.26 6.17
N PHE A 114 -4.84 10.48 5.32
CA PHE A 114 -3.50 10.01 5.60
C PHE A 114 -2.45 10.89 4.90
N GLN A 115 -1.37 11.19 5.63
CA GLN A 115 -0.16 11.78 5.06
C GLN A 115 0.67 10.72 4.34
N LYS A 116 1.50 11.12 3.38
CA LYS A 116 2.32 10.22 2.58
C LYS A 116 3.46 9.58 3.38
N ASN A 117 4.12 10.36 4.22
CA ASN A 117 5.32 9.96 4.94
C ASN A 117 5.08 9.98 6.45
N ILE A 118 5.78 9.13 7.19
CA ILE A 118 5.86 9.28 8.65
C ILE A 118 6.61 10.59 8.92
N ALA A 119 6.07 11.43 9.79
CA ALA A 119 6.77 12.63 10.25
C ALA A 119 8.04 12.23 11.01
N ALA A 120 9.15 12.10 10.28
CA ALA A 120 10.47 12.03 10.89
C ALA A 120 10.85 13.45 11.27
N ASN A 121 10.86 13.73 12.56
CA ASN A 121 11.23 14.99 13.19
C ASN A 121 10.31 16.18 12.95
N ASN A 122 10.16 17.02 13.97
CA ASN A 122 9.35 18.25 14.04
C ASN A 122 9.72 19.35 13.01
N ASP A 123 10.59 19.06 12.02
CA ASP A 123 11.15 20.01 11.08
C ASP A 123 10.36 20.17 9.77
N LEU A 124 9.38 19.32 9.50
CA LEU A 124 8.55 19.50 8.31
C LEU A 124 7.34 20.38 8.62
N PHE A 125 7.42 21.65 8.24
CA PHE A 125 6.30 22.60 8.25
C PHE A 125 5.10 22.11 7.44
N HIS A 126 5.28 21.11 6.56
CA HIS A 126 4.22 20.59 5.71
C HIS A 126 4.22 19.05 5.73
N ARG A 127 3.08 18.47 6.08
CA ARG A 127 2.83 17.03 5.96
C ARG A 127 2.28 16.75 4.56
N PRO A 128 3.04 16.13 3.64
CA PRO A 128 2.57 15.91 2.29
C PRO A 128 1.38 14.96 2.29
N ILE A 129 0.28 15.40 1.72
CA ILE A 129 -0.92 14.61 1.47
C ILE A 129 -0.99 14.40 -0.03
N ASP A 130 -0.98 13.15 -0.48
CA ASP A 130 -1.15 12.80 -1.87
C ASP A 130 -2.57 12.29 -2.09
N VAL A 131 -3.28 12.94 -3.02
CA VAL A 131 -4.68 12.61 -3.38
C VAL A 131 -4.82 12.34 -4.87
N SER A 132 -3.74 12.53 -5.63
CA SER A 132 -3.73 12.32 -7.08
C SER A 132 -3.17 10.95 -7.41
N ASP A 133 -3.90 10.20 -8.23
CA ASP A 133 -3.37 8.98 -8.81
C ASP A 133 -2.33 9.32 -9.90
N GLY A 134 -1.22 8.60 -9.86
CA GLY A 134 -0.17 8.67 -10.88
C GLY A 134 -0.21 7.45 -11.78
N ASN A 135 0.94 6.80 -11.98
CA ASN A 135 1.03 5.52 -12.71
C ASN A 135 0.36 4.37 -11.94
N ILE A 136 0.21 4.54 -10.63
CA ILE A 136 -0.51 3.64 -9.72
C ILE A 136 -1.43 4.49 -8.84
N PRO A 137 -2.53 3.94 -8.31
CA PRO A 137 -3.39 4.63 -7.36
C PRO A 137 -2.62 5.08 -6.12
N ASN A 138 -2.94 6.27 -5.61
CA ASN A 138 -2.30 6.79 -4.38
C ASN A 138 -2.73 6.01 -3.12
N GLY A 139 -1.95 6.12 -2.06
CA GLY A 139 -2.18 5.38 -0.81
C GLY A 139 -3.54 5.66 -0.18
N ASN A 140 -4.06 6.90 -0.24
CA ASN A 140 -5.38 7.24 0.30
C ASN A 140 -6.51 6.55 -0.48
N SER A 141 -6.43 6.48 -1.81
CA SER A 141 -7.41 5.76 -2.65
C SER A 141 -7.44 4.27 -2.30
N ILE A 142 -6.28 3.65 -2.14
CA ILE A 142 -6.18 2.24 -1.74
C ILE A 142 -6.67 2.02 -0.30
N MET A 143 -6.38 2.93 0.64
CA MET A 143 -6.92 2.82 2.00
C MET A 143 -8.44 2.91 2.03
N LEU A 144 -9.06 3.77 1.22
CA LEU A 144 -10.52 3.83 1.09
C LEU A 144 -11.11 2.49 0.61
N LEU A 145 -10.47 1.86 -0.38
CA LEU A 145 -10.86 0.53 -0.85
C LEU A 145 -10.69 -0.53 0.25
N ASN A 146 -9.57 -0.52 0.97
CA ASN A 146 -9.29 -1.43 2.08
C ASN A 146 -10.34 -1.30 3.20
N PHE A 147 -10.73 -0.08 3.58
CA PHE A 147 -11.80 0.13 4.56
C PHE A 147 -13.13 -0.47 4.11
N SER A 148 -13.47 -0.31 2.84
CA SER A 148 -14.69 -0.88 2.27
C SER A 148 -14.67 -2.42 2.36
N ARG A 149 -13.55 -3.06 2.02
CA ARG A 149 -13.35 -4.51 2.12
C ARG A 149 -13.38 -5.01 3.57
N LEU A 150 -12.79 -4.27 4.49
CA LEU A 150 -12.79 -4.55 5.94
C LEU A 150 -14.13 -4.22 6.63
N LYS A 151 -15.13 -3.69 5.89
CA LYS A 151 -16.43 -3.24 6.39
C LYS A 151 -16.33 -2.11 7.44
N MET A 152 -15.29 -1.32 7.40
CA MET A 152 -15.04 -0.15 8.23
C MET A 152 -15.78 1.06 7.64
N LYS A 153 -17.11 1.05 7.75
CA LYS A 153 -18.01 1.99 7.05
C LYS A 153 -17.82 3.45 7.47
N LYS A 154 -17.55 3.69 8.75
CA LYS A 154 -17.34 5.04 9.30
C LYS A 154 -16.07 5.64 8.72
N GLU A 155 -14.96 4.92 8.81
CA GLU A 155 -13.64 5.31 8.33
C GLU A 155 -13.64 5.52 6.81
N ALA A 156 -14.30 4.64 6.07
CA ALA A 156 -14.47 4.78 4.63
C ALA A 156 -15.24 6.05 4.27
N LYS A 157 -16.32 6.39 5.00
CA LYS A 157 -17.11 7.60 4.76
C LYS A 157 -16.31 8.87 5.09
N GLU A 158 -15.60 8.90 6.21
CA GLU A 158 -14.77 10.04 6.61
C GLU A 158 -13.66 10.31 5.60
N LEU A 159 -12.92 9.27 5.20
CA LEU A 159 -11.86 9.40 4.19
C LEU A 159 -12.41 9.81 2.82
N SER A 160 -13.54 9.24 2.38
CA SER A 160 -14.19 9.61 1.11
C SER A 160 -14.60 11.08 1.09
N ASN A 161 -15.17 11.60 2.19
CA ASN A 161 -15.54 13.01 2.28
C ASN A 161 -14.31 13.92 2.19
N SER A 162 -13.23 13.56 2.86
CA SER A 162 -11.97 14.31 2.82
C SER A 162 -11.37 14.32 1.43
N LEU A 163 -11.29 13.16 0.77
CA LEU A 163 -10.79 13.06 -0.61
C LEU A 163 -11.62 13.91 -1.58
N ASN A 164 -12.95 13.89 -1.48
CA ASN A 164 -13.82 14.72 -2.29
C ASN A 164 -13.57 16.23 -2.07
N GLY A 165 -13.31 16.65 -0.83
CA GLY A 165 -12.93 18.02 -0.52
C GLY A 165 -11.66 18.46 -1.26
N TYR A 166 -10.62 17.65 -1.22
CA TYR A 166 -9.37 17.94 -1.93
C TYR A 166 -9.55 17.96 -3.46
N LEU A 167 -10.29 17.01 -4.03
CA LEU A 167 -10.54 16.95 -5.48
C LEU A 167 -11.33 18.16 -5.99
N ASN A 168 -12.24 18.72 -5.19
CA ASN A 168 -12.99 19.92 -5.57
C ASN A 168 -12.10 21.16 -5.57
N ILE A 169 -11.13 21.27 -4.71
CA ILE A 169 -10.15 22.37 -4.70
C ILE A 169 -9.31 22.34 -6.00
N TYR A 170 -8.86 21.16 -6.45
CA TYR A 170 -8.08 21.02 -7.70
C TYR A 170 -8.90 21.29 -8.97
N LYS A 171 -10.23 21.11 -8.93
CA LYS A 171 -11.09 21.42 -10.08
C LYS A 171 -11.41 22.92 -10.22
N SER A 172 -11.25 23.69 -9.16
CA SER A 172 -11.56 25.14 -9.10
C SER A 172 -10.33 26.02 -9.30
N SER A 173 -9.14 25.45 -9.46
CA SER A 173 -7.87 26.12 -9.75
C SER A 173 -7.43 25.88 -11.20
#